data_03116bed983466d5c0c43f428e8654f0
#
_entry.id   03116bed983466d5c0c43f428e8654f0
#
_cell.length_a   1.000
_cell.length_b   1.000
_cell.length_c   1.000
_cell.angle_alpha   90.00
_cell.angle_beta   90.00
_cell.angle_gamma   90.00
#
_symmetry.space_group_name_H-M   'P 1'
#
loop_
_entity.id
_entity.type
_entity.pdbx_description
1 polymer ?
#
loop_
_entity_poly.entity_id
_entity_poly.type
_entity_poly.pdbx_seq_one_letter_code
_entity_poly.pdbx_strand_id
1 'polypeptide(L)'
;MLEQINHNNKLLAIIIKANYQKDGISFFTPDSFSQQLGYMNRPVDYEIPPHVHNVVERKVELTQEVLFVKSGKIRVDFYDDDKIYLESRIISTGDVILLANGGHGFKMLEQSEMIEVKQGPFCGDQDKTRFEPIEEKFITLK
;
A
#
# COMPACT_ATOMS: atom_id res chain seq x y z
N MET A 1 -12.21 -8.46 -0.85
CA MET A 1 -12.17 -7.89 0.52
C MET A 1 -11.27 -6.67 0.52
N LEU A 2 -11.61 -5.64 1.30
CA LEU A 2 -10.79 -4.45 1.56
C LEU A 2 -10.37 -4.49 3.04
N GLU A 3 -9.08 -4.32 3.32
CA GLU A 3 -8.54 -4.31 4.67
C GLU A 3 -7.84 -2.98 4.94
N GLN A 4 -7.97 -2.44 6.14
CA GLN A 4 -7.24 -1.27 6.61
C GLN A 4 -6.47 -1.62 7.88
N ILE A 5 -5.19 -1.34 7.89
CA ILE A 5 -4.32 -1.53 9.05
C ILE A 5 -4.12 -0.16 9.69
N ASN A 6 -4.57 -0.04 10.95
CA ASN A 6 -4.52 1.20 11.70
C ASN A 6 -3.80 0.99 13.03
N HIS A 7 -3.04 1.99 13.47
CA HIS A 7 -2.42 2.05 14.79
C HIS A 7 -2.42 3.50 15.31
N ASN A 8 -2.85 3.71 16.55
CA ASN A 8 -2.89 5.04 17.20
C ASN A 8 -3.51 6.15 16.32
N ASN A 9 -4.68 5.87 15.73
CA ASN A 9 -5.41 6.76 14.82
C ASN A 9 -4.66 7.10 13.51
N LYS A 10 -3.59 6.40 13.19
CA LYS A 10 -2.90 6.49 11.89
C LYS A 10 -3.27 5.30 11.01
N LEU A 11 -3.58 5.57 9.76
CA LEU A 11 -3.72 4.56 8.74
C LEU A 11 -2.33 4.15 8.26
N LEU A 12 -1.91 2.91 8.56
CA LEU A 12 -0.61 2.38 8.15
C LEU A 12 -0.65 1.84 6.73
N ALA A 13 -1.71 1.07 6.40
CA ALA A 13 -1.84 0.46 5.08
C ALA A 13 -3.30 0.19 4.69
N ILE A 14 -3.51 0.07 3.39
CA ILE A 14 -4.77 -0.40 2.79
C ILE A 14 -4.43 -1.57 1.87
N ILE A 15 -5.13 -2.71 2.04
CA ILE A 15 -5.00 -3.87 1.17
C ILE A 15 -6.30 -4.07 0.40
N ILE A 16 -6.22 -4.08 -0.92
CA ILE A 16 -7.30 -4.48 -1.81
C ILE A 16 -7.01 -5.90 -2.28
N LYS A 17 -7.81 -6.85 -1.82
CA LYS A 17 -7.67 -8.26 -2.23
C LYS A 17 -8.10 -8.45 -3.67
N ALA A 18 -7.46 -9.38 -4.38
CA ALA A 18 -7.72 -9.68 -5.79
C ALA A 18 -9.21 -9.95 -6.09
N ASN A 19 -9.95 -10.49 -5.11
CA ASN A 19 -11.38 -10.77 -5.23
C ASN A 19 -12.28 -9.59 -4.85
N TYR A 20 -11.72 -8.40 -4.58
CA TYR A 20 -12.54 -7.21 -4.29
C TYR A 20 -13.32 -6.79 -5.53
N GLN A 21 -14.63 -6.60 -5.33
CA GLN A 21 -15.53 -6.12 -6.38
C GLN A 21 -16.51 -5.11 -5.80
N LYS A 22 -16.71 -4.02 -6.53
CA LYS A 22 -17.71 -3.00 -6.24
C LYS A 22 -17.99 -2.22 -7.53
N ASP A 23 -19.24 -1.96 -7.84
CA ASP A 23 -19.60 -1.17 -9.02
C ASP A 23 -19.21 0.29 -8.84
N GLY A 24 -18.85 0.92 -9.95
CA GLY A 24 -18.51 2.34 -9.99
C GLY A 24 -17.05 2.62 -9.67
N ILE A 25 -16.80 3.73 -8.98
CA ILE A 25 -15.48 4.17 -8.52
C ILE A 25 -15.52 4.36 -7.00
N SER A 26 -14.45 3.97 -6.33
CA SER A 26 -14.25 4.21 -4.90
C SER A 26 -12.80 4.55 -4.63
N PHE A 27 -12.55 5.66 -3.92
CA PHE A 27 -11.25 5.99 -3.34
C PHE A 27 -11.25 5.61 -1.87
N PHE A 28 -10.13 5.05 -1.40
CA PHE A 28 -10.03 4.48 -0.05
C PHE A 28 -9.12 5.30 0.88
N THR A 29 -8.35 6.21 0.31
CA THR A 29 -7.40 7.06 1.02
C THR A 29 -8.07 8.34 1.51
N PRO A 30 -7.63 8.93 2.64
CA PRO A 30 -7.97 10.30 3.00
C PRO A 30 -7.55 11.29 1.89
N ASP A 31 -8.32 12.35 1.69
CA ASP A 31 -8.07 13.37 0.67
C ASP A 31 -6.71 14.06 0.84
N SER A 32 -6.18 14.07 2.07
CA SER A 32 -4.88 14.65 2.41
C SER A 32 -3.68 13.82 1.98
N PHE A 33 -3.87 12.56 1.56
CA PHE A 33 -2.76 11.72 1.14
C PHE A 33 -2.22 12.13 -0.22
N SER A 34 -0.90 12.07 -0.37
CA SER A 34 -0.21 12.40 -1.63
C SER A 34 -0.51 11.39 -2.74
N GLN A 35 -0.80 10.16 -2.38
CA GLN A 35 -1.28 9.12 -3.29
C GLN A 35 -2.72 8.76 -2.97
N GLN A 36 -3.57 8.77 -3.99
CA GLN A 36 -4.98 8.43 -3.90
C GLN A 36 -5.20 7.02 -4.47
N LEU A 37 -5.44 6.04 -3.58
CA LEU A 37 -5.73 4.67 -3.98
C LEU A 37 -7.21 4.52 -4.27
N GLY A 38 -7.55 4.22 -5.51
CA GLY A 38 -8.91 4.01 -5.97
C GLY A 38 -9.08 2.69 -6.70
N TYR A 39 -10.32 2.23 -6.73
CA TYR A 39 -10.77 1.07 -7.49
C TYR A 39 -11.90 1.49 -8.43
N MET A 40 -11.86 1.01 -9.66
CA MET A 40 -12.90 1.25 -10.66
C MET A 40 -13.39 -0.06 -11.25
N ASN A 41 -14.72 -0.20 -11.33
CA ASN A 41 -15.40 -1.25 -12.06
C ASN A 41 -16.50 -0.60 -12.90
N ARG A 42 -16.36 -0.65 -14.22
CA ARG A 42 -17.26 -0.01 -15.17
C ARG A 42 -17.80 -1.04 -16.16
N PRO A 43 -19.06 -0.89 -16.59
CA PRO A 43 -19.61 -1.76 -17.62
C PRO A 43 -18.93 -1.54 -18.96
N VAL A 44 -19.18 -2.48 -19.89
CA VAL A 44 -18.80 -2.36 -21.29
C VAL A 44 -19.37 -1.05 -21.86
N ASP A 45 -18.65 -0.42 -22.78
CA ASP A 45 -19.01 0.88 -23.45
C ASP A 45 -19.09 2.10 -22.51
N TYR A 46 -18.68 1.97 -21.24
CA TYR A 46 -18.55 3.15 -20.38
C TYR A 46 -17.34 3.99 -20.78
N GLU A 47 -17.56 5.23 -21.16
CA GLU A 47 -16.50 6.16 -21.51
C GLU A 47 -16.11 7.05 -20.31
N ILE A 48 -14.81 7.18 -20.09
CA ILE A 48 -14.24 8.23 -19.23
C ILE A 48 -13.81 9.36 -20.15
N PRO A 49 -14.44 10.56 -20.08
CA PRO A 49 -14.08 11.66 -20.97
C PRO A 49 -12.59 12.00 -20.89
N PRO A 50 -11.93 12.26 -22.03
CA PRO A 50 -10.56 12.73 -22.04
C PRO A 50 -10.40 13.99 -21.19
N HIS A 51 -9.31 14.04 -20.39
CA HIS A 51 -9.05 15.17 -19.52
C HIS A 51 -7.55 15.38 -19.33
N VAL A 52 -7.18 16.56 -18.89
CA VAL A 52 -5.82 16.90 -18.46
C VAL A 52 -5.84 17.28 -16.99
N HIS A 53 -4.78 16.94 -16.29
CA HIS A 53 -4.60 17.41 -14.92
C HIS A 53 -3.90 18.77 -14.91
N ASN A 54 -4.48 19.72 -14.21
CA ASN A 54 -3.89 21.05 -14.08
C ASN A 54 -2.64 20.98 -13.18
N VAL A 55 -1.72 21.93 -13.41
CA VAL A 55 -0.57 22.12 -12.52
C VAL A 55 -1.07 22.68 -11.19
N VAL A 56 -0.86 21.93 -10.12
CA VAL A 56 -1.23 22.33 -8.74
C VAL A 56 -0.03 22.06 -7.83
N GLU A 57 0.38 23.06 -7.07
CA GLU A 57 1.42 22.88 -6.05
C GLU A 57 0.93 21.94 -4.96
N ARG A 58 1.76 20.98 -4.59
CA ARG A 58 1.49 20.02 -3.51
C ARG A 58 2.72 19.92 -2.59
N LYS A 59 2.49 19.93 -1.28
CA LYS A 59 3.51 19.61 -0.29
C LYS A 59 3.42 18.12 0.05
N VAL A 60 4.53 17.41 -0.11
CA VAL A 60 4.62 15.98 0.19
C VAL A 60 5.69 15.79 1.26
N GLU A 61 5.34 15.14 2.36
CA GLU A 61 6.23 14.91 3.50
C GLU A 61 6.54 13.44 3.72
N LEU A 62 5.64 12.55 3.28
CA LEU A 62 5.76 11.11 3.48
C LEU A 62 5.98 10.39 2.16
N THR A 63 6.85 9.39 2.18
CA THR A 63 6.99 8.46 1.07
C THR A 63 5.91 7.38 1.19
N GLN A 64 4.89 7.49 0.35
CA GLN A 64 3.86 6.46 0.21
C GLN A 64 4.20 5.53 -0.94
N GLU A 65 3.91 4.24 -0.77
CA GLU A 65 4.21 3.21 -1.76
C GLU A 65 2.95 2.40 -2.06
N VAL A 66 2.70 2.12 -3.34
CA VAL A 66 1.66 1.18 -3.77
C VAL A 66 2.34 0.01 -4.45
N LEU A 67 2.06 -1.20 -3.99
CA LEU A 67 2.56 -2.42 -4.60
C LEU A 67 1.40 -3.22 -5.17
N PHE A 68 1.58 -3.69 -6.39
CA PHE A 68 0.73 -4.68 -7.03
C PHE A 68 1.46 -6.01 -7.08
N VAL A 69 0.87 -7.06 -6.49
CA VAL A 69 1.44 -8.41 -6.52
C VAL A 69 1.08 -9.06 -7.85
N LYS A 70 2.04 -9.12 -8.75
CA LYS A 70 1.88 -9.72 -10.07
C LYS A 70 1.84 -11.25 -9.99
N SER A 71 2.69 -11.84 -9.12
CA SER A 71 2.69 -13.29 -8.85
C SER A 71 3.29 -13.59 -7.48
N GLY A 72 2.96 -14.75 -6.92
CA GLY A 72 3.52 -15.28 -5.68
C GLY A 72 2.75 -14.92 -4.43
N LYS A 73 3.43 -15.04 -3.28
CA LYS A 73 2.88 -14.83 -1.96
C LYS A 73 3.90 -14.15 -1.04
N ILE A 74 3.46 -13.11 -0.36
CA ILE A 74 4.33 -12.21 0.40
C ILE A 74 3.71 -11.98 1.78
N ARG A 75 4.52 -12.09 2.82
CA ARG A 75 4.17 -11.58 4.14
C ARG A 75 4.62 -10.13 4.24
N VAL A 76 3.73 -9.27 4.71
CA VAL A 76 4.02 -7.88 5.04
C VAL A 76 3.99 -7.75 6.54
N ASP A 77 5.09 -7.28 7.12
CA ASP A 77 5.24 -7.03 8.54
C ASP A 77 5.11 -5.55 8.81
N PHE A 78 4.21 -5.15 9.73
CA PHE A 78 3.93 -3.75 10.05
C PHE A 78 4.54 -3.35 11.38
N TYR A 79 5.09 -2.14 11.41
CA TYR A 79 5.72 -1.53 12.56
C TYR A 79 5.18 -0.11 12.75
N ASP A 80 5.20 0.37 13.98
CA ASP A 80 4.90 1.78 14.25
C ASP A 80 6.11 2.71 13.92
N ASP A 81 5.96 4.00 14.22
CA ASP A 81 7.01 4.99 13.98
C ASP A 81 8.26 4.77 14.88
N ASP A 82 8.10 4.07 16.01
CA ASP A 82 9.18 3.70 16.93
C ASP A 82 9.84 2.35 16.56
N LYS A 83 9.47 1.78 15.40
CA LYS A 83 9.96 0.48 14.91
C LYS A 83 9.49 -0.72 15.74
N ILE A 84 8.41 -0.56 16.52
CA ILE A 84 7.82 -1.65 17.28
C ILE A 84 6.91 -2.47 16.36
N TYR A 85 7.11 -3.77 16.32
CA TYR A 85 6.30 -4.69 15.54
C TYR A 85 4.85 -4.71 16.03
N LEU A 86 3.91 -4.71 15.10
CA LEU A 86 2.47 -4.69 15.38
C LEU A 86 1.78 -5.99 14.97
N GLU A 87 1.87 -6.32 13.68
CA GLU A 87 1.20 -7.48 13.09
C GLU A 87 1.71 -7.75 11.68
N SER A 88 1.30 -8.87 11.10
CA SER A 88 1.60 -9.21 9.71
C SER A 88 0.34 -9.57 8.92
N ARG A 89 0.40 -9.35 7.61
CA ARG A 89 -0.62 -9.75 6.64
C ARG A 89 0.03 -10.56 5.52
N ILE A 90 -0.77 -11.44 4.91
CA ILE A 90 -0.38 -12.14 3.69
C ILE A 90 -1.08 -11.47 2.50
N ILE A 91 -0.28 -11.08 1.52
CA ILE A 91 -0.74 -10.64 0.21
C ILE A 91 -0.30 -11.64 -0.86
N SER A 92 -1.09 -11.79 -1.89
CA SER A 92 -0.90 -12.80 -2.93
C SER A 92 -1.20 -12.23 -4.31
N THR A 93 -0.98 -13.00 -5.34
CA THR A 93 -1.23 -12.62 -6.74
C THR A 93 -2.55 -11.87 -6.92
N GLY A 94 -2.48 -10.69 -7.52
CA GLY A 94 -3.61 -9.80 -7.79
C GLY A 94 -3.99 -8.86 -6.65
N ASP A 95 -3.40 -9.02 -5.46
CA ASP A 95 -3.60 -8.08 -4.35
C ASP A 95 -2.84 -6.77 -4.62
N VAL A 96 -3.40 -5.66 -4.14
CA VAL A 96 -2.77 -4.34 -4.13
C VAL A 96 -2.66 -3.87 -2.69
N ILE A 97 -1.51 -3.31 -2.32
CA ILE A 97 -1.31 -2.70 -1.01
C ILE A 97 -0.78 -1.28 -1.16
N LEU A 98 -1.41 -0.33 -0.46
CA LEU A 98 -0.85 0.99 -0.19
C LEU A 98 -0.21 0.96 1.20
N LEU A 99 1.03 1.38 1.29
CA LEU A 99 1.79 1.62 2.51
C LEU A 99 1.86 3.14 2.74
N ALA A 100 1.26 3.61 3.82
CA ALA A 100 1.02 5.04 4.03
C ALA A 100 1.87 5.63 5.15
N ASN A 101 1.96 4.95 6.27
CA ASN A 101 2.67 5.41 7.48
C ASN A 101 3.32 4.23 8.21
N GLY A 102 4.17 4.55 9.19
CA GLY A 102 4.88 3.57 9.99
C GLY A 102 5.97 2.83 9.21
N GLY A 103 6.52 1.79 9.82
CA GLY A 103 7.50 0.90 9.20
C GLY A 103 6.84 -0.32 8.57
N HIS A 104 7.49 -0.87 7.57
CA HIS A 104 7.07 -2.12 6.96
C HIS A 104 8.27 -2.95 6.50
N GLY A 105 8.07 -4.26 6.44
CA GLY A 105 9.01 -5.23 5.89
C GLY A 105 8.30 -6.27 5.05
N PHE A 106 9.04 -6.95 4.18
CA PHE A 106 8.50 -7.99 3.31
C PHE A 106 9.30 -9.27 3.45
N LYS A 107 8.58 -10.39 3.54
CA LYS A 107 9.16 -11.72 3.37
C LYS A 107 8.47 -12.46 2.24
N MET A 108 9.23 -12.85 1.23
CA MET A 108 8.73 -13.69 0.14
C MET A 108 8.48 -15.10 0.67
N LEU A 109 7.22 -15.54 0.65
CA LEU A 109 6.83 -16.90 1.06
C LEU A 109 6.88 -17.86 -0.14
N GLU A 110 6.80 -17.31 -1.34
CA GLU A 110 6.98 -17.98 -2.62
C GLU A 110 7.81 -17.07 -3.53
N GLN A 111 8.30 -17.56 -4.66
CA GLN A 111 8.88 -16.70 -5.68
C GLN A 111 7.83 -15.66 -6.10
N SER A 112 8.16 -14.40 -6.01
CA SER A 112 7.18 -13.33 -6.15
C SER A 112 7.68 -12.22 -7.08
N GLU A 113 6.75 -11.68 -7.86
CA GLU A 113 6.95 -10.48 -8.67
C GLU A 113 5.98 -9.39 -8.20
N MET A 114 6.49 -8.18 -8.05
CA MET A 114 5.70 -7.00 -7.68
C MET A 114 5.99 -5.83 -8.61
N ILE A 115 4.99 -4.98 -8.81
CA ILE A 115 5.17 -3.64 -9.37
C ILE A 115 4.99 -2.65 -8.24
N GLU A 116 5.96 -1.77 -8.06
CA GLU A 116 5.92 -0.70 -7.06
C GLU A 116 5.75 0.66 -7.74
N VAL A 117 4.83 1.45 -7.20
CA VAL A 117 4.69 2.88 -7.48
C VAL A 117 4.98 3.63 -6.18
N LYS A 118 6.05 4.39 -6.16
CA LYS A 118 6.50 5.10 -4.97
C LYS A 118 6.47 6.61 -5.16
N GLN A 119 6.15 7.33 -4.08
CA GLN A 119 6.25 8.77 -4.05
C GLN A 119 7.67 9.22 -4.40
N GLY A 120 7.78 10.06 -5.41
CA GLY A 120 9.00 10.79 -5.79
C GLY A 120 8.92 12.26 -5.38
N PRO A 121 9.95 13.06 -5.74
CA PRO A 121 11.20 12.68 -6.40
C PRO A 121 12.11 11.76 -5.58
N PHE A 122 13.01 11.03 -6.24
CA PHE A 122 13.95 10.16 -5.56
C PHE A 122 14.96 10.94 -4.71
N CYS A 123 15.06 10.63 -3.42
CA CYS A 123 15.92 11.33 -2.43
C CYS A 123 17.13 10.50 -1.98
N GLY A 124 17.40 9.38 -2.63
CA GLY A 124 18.52 8.50 -2.24
C GLY A 124 18.29 7.81 -0.90
N ASP A 125 19.39 7.60 -0.16
CA ASP A 125 19.35 6.90 1.13
C ASP A 125 18.75 7.71 2.28
N GLN A 126 18.43 8.98 2.07
CA GLN A 126 17.75 9.82 3.07
C GLN A 126 16.28 9.46 3.24
N ASP A 127 15.72 8.75 2.27
CA ASP A 127 14.30 8.38 2.22
C ASP A 127 13.90 7.37 3.31
N LYS A 128 14.83 6.54 3.78
CA LYS A 128 14.49 5.44 4.71
C LYS A 128 15.62 5.11 5.68
N THR A 129 15.21 4.64 6.85
CA THR A 129 16.10 4.04 7.85
C THR A 129 15.78 2.55 7.97
N ARG A 130 16.76 1.69 7.69
CA ARG A 130 16.63 0.24 7.87
C ARG A 130 16.83 -0.15 9.33
N PHE A 131 16.12 -1.19 9.77
CA PHE A 131 16.25 -1.76 11.11
C PHE A 131 16.05 -3.29 11.06
N GLU A 132 16.36 -3.97 12.17
CA GLU A 132 16.26 -5.42 12.24
C GLU A 132 14.80 -5.88 12.21
N PRO A 133 14.48 -6.93 11.42
CA PRO A 133 13.13 -7.47 11.34
C PRO A 133 12.74 -8.20 12.63
N ILE A 134 11.45 -8.34 12.87
CA ILE A 134 10.91 -9.19 13.92
C ILE A 134 11.35 -10.65 13.73
N GLU A 135 11.71 -11.33 14.83
CA GLU A 135 11.99 -12.77 14.79
C GLU A 135 10.73 -13.58 14.44
N GLU A 136 10.88 -14.62 13.64
CA GLU A 136 9.77 -15.48 13.16
C GLU A 136 8.85 -15.99 14.28
N LYS A 137 9.41 -16.32 15.44
CA LYS A 137 8.64 -16.85 16.57
C LYS A 137 7.65 -15.86 17.20
N PHE A 138 7.78 -14.55 16.88
CA PHE A 138 6.90 -13.49 17.38
C PHE A 138 5.92 -12.97 16.33
N ILE A 139 5.91 -13.55 15.13
CA ILE A 139 5.00 -13.15 14.06
C ILE A 139 3.56 -13.42 14.47
N THR A 140 2.72 -12.41 14.32
CA THR A 140 1.28 -12.49 14.49
C THR A 140 0.58 -12.21 13.16
N LEU A 141 0.08 -13.28 12.53
CA LEU A 141 -0.72 -13.18 11.31
C LEU A 141 -2.18 -12.84 11.68
N LYS A 142 -2.75 -11.89 10.99
CA LYS A 142 -4.16 -11.55 11.10
C LYS A 142 -4.86 -11.63 9.74
#